data_b6235403140f2cada1a05446da8d1a32
#
_entry.id   b6235403140f2cada1a05446da8d1a32
#
_cell.length_a   1.000
_cell.length_b   1.000
_cell.length_c   1.000
_cell.angle_alpha   90.00
_cell.angle_beta   90.00
_cell.angle_gamma   90.00
#
_symmetry.space_group_name_H-M   'P 1'
#
loop_
_entity.id
_entity.type
_entity.pdbx_description
1 polymer ?
#
loop_
_entity_poly.entity_id
_entity_poly.type
_entity_poly.pdbx_seq_one_letter_code
_entity_poly.pdbx_strand_id
1 'polypeptide(L)'
;FTTIGPARDRSRGADEADRYQPGSAGDAYYEAKWAMEVEAMKSDVPVIALCPSAVFGPGDVHLSVSQIVVDTAQGKMPVYFDATFGAIDVRDVAEAHINAVERGRVGERYILSAHNITLLEGLTLVATAAGVKPPRIKIGLRLLNAIIAVGKYLPGGQIGHLRTMRFWQPLNNAKAVNELGLTTRPMAETIRDALVWFRRRGVIGD
;
A
#
# COMPACT_ATOMS: atom_id res chain seq x y z
N PHE A 1 6.94 1.59 1.09
CA PHE A 1 6.72 2.91 0.43
C PHE A 1 6.71 4.08 1.43
N THR A 2 6.65 3.85 2.72
CA THR A 2 6.58 4.89 3.76
C THR A 2 7.83 5.78 3.82
N THR A 3 8.94 5.33 3.27
CA THR A 3 10.19 6.08 3.15
C THR A 3 10.30 6.87 1.84
N ILE A 4 9.30 6.72 0.95
CA ILE A 4 9.13 7.54 -0.24
C ILE A 4 8.37 8.80 0.17
N GLY A 5 8.97 9.96 -0.10
CA GLY A 5 8.38 11.26 0.19
C GLY A 5 7.33 11.68 -0.84
N PRO A 6 6.70 12.84 -0.64
CA PRO A 6 5.80 13.41 -1.63
C PRO A 6 6.51 13.66 -2.95
N ALA A 7 5.84 13.35 -4.06
CA ALA A 7 6.35 13.62 -5.39
C ALA A 7 6.63 15.14 -5.56
N ARG A 8 7.84 15.47 -6.01
CA ARG A 8 8.20 16.86 -6.36
C ARG A 8 7.38 17.37 -7.53
N ASP A 9 7.10 16.46 -8.47
CA ASP A 9 6.18 16.71 -9.58
C ASP A 9 5.05 15.68 -9.51
N ARG A 10 3.85 16.15 -9.18
CA ARG A 10 2.67 15.30 -9.02
C ARG A 10 2.21 14.63 -10.32
N SER A 11 2.64 15.13 -11.48
CA SER A 11 2.26 14.55 -12.77
C SER A 11 2.94 13.20 -13.06
N ARG A 12 4.11 12.95 -12.48
CA ARG A 12 4.89 11.72 -12.70
C ARG A 12 4.74 10.62 -11.64
N GLY A 13 4.05 10.93 -10.54
CA GLY A 13 4.09 10.10 -9.34
C GLY A 13 5.42 10.23 -8.58
N ALA A 14 5.47 9.71 -7.35
CA ALA A 14 6.71 9.72 -6.57
C ALA A 14 7.67 8.61 -7.02
N ASP A 15 8.95 8.94 -7.07
CA ASP A 15 10.04 7.99 -7.39
C ASP A 15 11.05 7.87 -6.23
N GLU A 16 12.12 7.12 -6.45
CA GLU A 16 13.15 6.83 -5.44
C GLU A 16 13.96 8.06 -5.02
N ALA A 17 13.92 9.17 -5.80
CA ALA A 17 14.55 10.43 -5.45
C ALA A 17 13.70 11.26 -4.47
N ASP A 18 12.41 10.97 -4.39
CA ASP A 18 11.50 11.63 -3.45
C ASP A 18 11.61 10.96 -2.07
N ARG A 19 12.30 11.61 -1.15
CA ARG A 19 12.61 11.05 0.17
C ARG A 19 11.66 11.57 1.23
N TYR A 20 11.24 10.68 2.13
CA TYR A 20 10.50 11.05 3.32
C TYR A 20 11.28 12.07 4.15
N GLN A 21 10.57 13.07 4.66
CA GLN A 21 11.14 14.06 5.58
C GLN A 21 10.72 13.67 7.01
N PRO A 22 11.68 13.39 7.91
CA PRO A 22 11.38 13.05 9.30
C PRO A 22 10.44 14.07 9.94
N GLY A 23 9.49 13.59 10.72
CA GLY A 23 8.48 14.42 11.39
C GLY A 23 7.29 14.84 10.50
N SER A 24 7.38 14.73 9.17
CA SER A 24 6.33 15.22 8.27
C SER A 24 5.00 14.44 8.36
N ALA A 25 5.06 13.14 8.66
CA ALA A 25 3.86 12.33 8.84
C ALA A 25 3.21 12.50 10.21
N GLY A 26 4.00 12.77 11.24
CA GLY A 26 3.56 12.74 12.63
C GLY A 26 3.02 11.35 13.03
N ASP A 27 3.64 10.30 12.49
CA ASP A 27 3.24 8.90 12.67
C ASP A 27 4.48 8.05 12.98
N ALA A 28 4.45 7.35 14.12
CA ALA A 28 5.58 6.57 14.62
C ALA A 28 6.00 5.45 13.66
N TYR A 29 5.08 4.89 12.89
CA TYR A 29 5.40 3.85 11.92
C TYR A 29 6.25 4.39 10.76
N TYR A 30 5.94 5.57 10.24
CA TYR A 30 6.74 6.24 9.19
C TYR A 30 8.13 6.57 9.72
N GLU A 31 8.22 7.13 10.94
CA GLU A 31 9.51 7.45 11.58
C GLU A 31 10.37 6.19 11.78
N ALA A 32 9.77 5.11 12.28
CA ALA A 32 10.47 3.85 12.49
C ALA A 32 10.99 3.25 11.16
N LYS A 33 10.15 3.25 10.12
CA LYS A 33 10.56 2.74 8.78
C LYS A 33 11.66 3.57 8.17
N TRP A 34 11.58 4.89 8.29
CA TRP A 34 12.64 5.78 7.84
C TRP A 34 13.95 5.53 8.59
N ALA A 35 13.92 5.45 9.92
CA ALA A 35 15.10 5.19 10.73
C ALA A 35 15.74 3.84 10.39
N MET A 36 14.91 2.77 10.23
CA MET A 36 15.39 1.44 9.83
C MET A 36 16.10 1.48 8.47
N GLU A 37 15.53 2.18 7.47
CA GLU A 37 16.15 2.28 6.15
C GLU A 37 17.48 3.05 6.23
N VAL A 38 17.52 4.19 6.94
CA VAL A 38 18.73 4.98 7.12
C VAL A 38 19.84 4.17 7.77
N GLU A 39 19.54 3.43 8.84
CA GLU A 39 20.55 2.60 9.53
C GLU A 39 21.00 1.42 8.67
N ALA A 40 20.07 0.76 7.96
CA ALA A 40 20.43 -0.32 7.05
C ALA A 40 21.38 0.17 5.94
N MET A 41 21.08 1.32 5.35
CA MET A 41 21.89 1.91 4.26
C MET A 41 23.26 2.44 4.70
N LYS A 42 23.50 2.61 6.01
CA LYS A 42 24.79 2.98 6.58
C LYS A 42 25.66 1.78 6.96
N SER A 43 25.08 0.57 6.93
CA SER A 43 25.80 -0.62 7.38
C SER A 43 26.94 -0.99 6.42
N ASP A 44 27.92 -1.72 6.94
CA ASP A 44 29.07 -2.21 6.16
C ASP A 44 28.72 -3.40 5.26
N VAL A 45 27.49 -3.95 5.40
CA VAL A 45 27.00 -5.01 4.52
C VAL A 45 26.35 -4.44 3.26
N PRO A 46 26.43 -5.13 2.10
CA PRO A 46 25.74 -4.71 0.89
C PRO A 46 24.23 -4.69 1.07
N VAL A 47 23.59 -3.52 0.95
CA VAL A 47 22.15 -3.36 1.12
C VAL A 47 21.50 -2.86 -0.18
N ILE A 48 20.34 -3.44 -0.50
CA ILE A 48 19.40 -2.97 -1.51
C ILE A 48 18.06 -2.75 -0.82
N ALA A 49 17.50 -1.54 -0.91
CA ALA A 49 16.24 -1.22 -0.27
C ALA A 49 15.06 -1.42 -1.22
N LEU A 50 14.24 -2.43 -0.96
CA LEU A 50 12.99 -2.64 -1.69
C LEU A 50 11.84 -1.93 -0.96
N CYS A 51 11.11 -1.08 -1.68
CA CYS A 51 10.06 -0.22 -1.15
C CYS A 51 8.67 -0.62 -1.71
N PRO A 52 8.07 -1.74 -1.24
CA PRO A 52 6.77 -2.17 -1.75
C PRO A 52 5.68 -1.17 -1.40
N SER A 53 4.74 -0.98 -2.33
CA SER A 53 3.50 -0.24 -2.13
C SER A 53 2.52 -1.04 -1.25
N ALA A 54 1.22 -0.79 -1.32
CA ALA A 54 0.24 -1.62 -0.63
C ALA A 54 0.25 -3.03 -1.22
N VAL A 55 0.67 -4.02 -0.43
CA VAL A 55 0.82 -5.41 -0.88
C VAL A 55 -0.48 -6.17 -0.63
N PHE A 56 -1.03 -6.78 -1.67
CA PHE A 56 -2.23 -7.61 -1.62
C PHE A 56 -1.93 -9.03 -2.11
N GLY A 57 -2.82 -9.96 -1.81
CA GLY A 57 -2.70 -11.34 -2.26
C GLY A 57 -2.94 -12.36 -1.15
N PRO A 58 -2.73 -13.65 -1.43
CA PRO A 58 -2.82 -14.70 -0.44
C PRO A 58 -1.68 -14.60 0.58
N GLY A 59 -1.93 -15.03 1.82
CA GLY A 59 -0.89 -15.17 2.85
C GLY A 59 -0.85 -14.06 3.92
N ASP A 60 -1.69 -13.02 3.84
CA ASP A 60 -1.76 -11.99 4.88
C ASP A 60 -2.50 -12.50 6.13
N VAL A 61 -1.78 -13.26 6.97
CA VAL A 61 -2.33 -13.87 8.19
C VAL A 61 -2.67 -12.86 9.29
N HIS A 62 -2.08 -11.68 9.25
CA HIS A 62 -2.26 -10.64 10.26
C HIS A 62 -3.28 -9.57 9.85
N LEU A 63 -3.85 -9.68 8.65
CA LEU A 63 -4.84 -8.73 8.10
C LEU A 63 -4.37 -7.28 8.19
N SER A 64 -3.14 -7.01 7.77
CA SER A 64 -2.59 -5.65 7.81
C SER A 64 -3.27 -4.75 6.75
N VAL A 65 -2.79 -4.75 5.53
CA VAL A 65 -3.42 -4.01 4.42
C VAL A 65 -4.69 -4.73 3.96
N SER A 66 -4.72 -6.06 4.01
CA SER A 66 -5.86 -6.87 3.55
C SER A 66 -7.10 -6.78 4.43
N GLN A 67 -7.06 -6.10 5.59
CA GLN A 67 -8.27 -5.85 6.39
C GLN A 67 -9.33 -5.11 5.56
N ILE A 68 -8.92 -4.17 4.70
CA ILE A 68 -9.84 -3.45 3.80
C ILE A 68 -10.50 -4.39 2.77
N VAL A 69 -9.78 -5.42 2.32
CA VAL A 69 -10.33 -6.46 1.42
C VAL A 69 -11.39 -7.28 2.14
N VAL A 70 -11.10 -7.72 3.37
CA VAL A 70 -12.04 -8.50 4.19
C VAL A 70 -13.28 -7.68 4.52
N ASP A 71 -13.13 -6.44 4.99
CA ASP A 71 -14.25 -5.58 5.35
C ASP A 71 -15.13 -5.24 4.13
N THR A 72 -14.51 -5.04 2.97
CA THR A 72 -15.26 -4.82 1.73
C THR A 72 -16.04 -6.06 1.31
N ALA A 73 -15.40 -7.23 1.34
CA ALA A 73 -16.06 -8.50 1.00
C ALA A 73 -17.21 -8.85 1.94
N GLN A 74 -17.15 -8.39 3.19
CA GLN A 74 -18.23 -8.52 4.17
C GLN A 74 -19.30 -7.41 4.09
N GLY A 75 -19.20 -6.50 3.11
CA GLY A 75 -20.15 -5.40 2.94
C GLY A 75 -20.04 -4.28 4.01
N LYS A 76 -18.95 -4.24 4.77
CA LYS A 76 -18.73 -3.27 5.86
C LYS A 76 -18.17 -1.92 5.40
N MET A 77 -17.89 -1.78 4.10
CA MET A 77 -17.31 -0.56 3.52
C MET A 77 -18.31 0.19 2.61
N PRO A 78 -19.33 0.88 3.18
CA PRO A 78 -20.33 1.59 2.37
C PRO A 78 -19.82 2.95 1.85
N VAL A 79 -18.69 3.45 2.37
CA VAL A 79 -18.17 4.78 2.11
C VAL A 79 -16.78 4.74 1.48
N TYR A 80 -16.44 5.77 0.73
CA TYR A 80 -15.10 6.00 0.19
C TYR A 80 -14.76 7.50 0.17
N PHE A 81 -13.50 7.82 -0.06
CA PHE A 81 -13.00 9.19 -0.27
C PHE A 81 -11.96 9.20 -1.39
N ASP A 82 -11.63 10.39 -1.90
CA ASP A 82 -10.63 10.52 -2.94
C ASP A 82 -9.24 10.26 -2.39
N ALA A 83 -8.65 9.17 -2.81
CA ALA A 83 -7.27 8.81 -2.55
C ALA A 83 -6.78 7.91 -3.69
N THR A 84 -5.52 8.08 -4.09
CA THR A 84 -4.84 7.20 -5.05
C THR A 84 -3.62 6.62 -4.37
N PHE A 85 -3.38 5.33 -4.55
CA PHE A 85 -2.25 4.64 -3.95
C PHE A 85 -1.68 3.57 -4.88
N GLY A 86 -0.42 3.23 -4.66
CA GLY A 86 0.21 2.11 -5.32
C GLY A 86 -0.24 0.77 -4.71
N ALA A 87 -0.50 -0.21 -5.55
CA ALA A 87 -0.86 -1.58 -5.16
C ALA A 87 -0.01 -2.60 -5.92
N ILE A 88 0.31 -3.72 -5.29
CA ILE A 88 1.12 -4.79 -5.87
C ILE A 88 0.72 -6.15 -5.30
N ASP A 89 0.88 -7.21 -6.10
CA ASP A 89 0.70 -8.59 -5.65
C ASP A 89 1.89 -9.05 -4.80
N VAL A 90 1.63 -9.80 -3.74
CA VAL A 90 2.66 -10.35 -2.85
C VAL A 90 3.65 -11.27 -3.58
N ARG A 91 3.21 -11.98 -4.62
CA ARG A 91 4.05 -12.86 -5.44
C ARG A 91 5.01 -12.06 -6.31
N ASP A 92 4.56 -10.92 -6.85
CA ASP A 92 5.42 -10.00 -7.61
C ASP A 92 6.48 -9.36 -6.70
N VAL A 93 6.10 -9.04 -5.47
CA VAL A 93 7.05 -8.58 -4.44
C VAL A 93 8.09 -9.67 -4.14
N ALA A 94 7.67 -10.92 -3.95
CA ALA A 94 8.58 -12.02 -3.67
C ALA A 94 9.56 -12.26 -4.84
N GLU A 95 9.07 -12.25 -6.08
CA GLU A 95 9.88 -12.37 -7.28
C GLU A 95 10.89 -11.21 -7.41
N ALA A 96 10.45 -9.98 -7.13
CA ALA A 96 11.33 -8.83 -7.14
C ALA A 96 12.46 -8.92 -6.09
N HIS A 97 12.22 -9.56 -4.94
CA HIS A 97 13.29 -9.82 -3.95
C HIS A 97 14.36 -10.77 -4.51
N ILE A 98 13.95 -11.83 -5.21
CA ILE A 98 14.89 -12.77 -5.86
C ILE A 98 15.68 -12.02 -6.94
N ASN A 99 14.99 -11.29 -7.81
CA ASN A 99 15.64 -10.54 -8.89
C ASN A 99 16.59 -9.46 -8.37
N ALA A 100 16.29 -8.85 -7.21
CA ALA A 100 17.16 -7.84 -6.61
C ALA A 100 18.51 -8.41 -6.16
N VAL A 101 18.57 -9.68 -5.75
CA VAL A 101 19.84 -10.34 -5.41
C VAL A 101 20.75 -10.46 -6.62
N GLU A 102 20.18 -10.71 -7.81
CA GLU A 102 20.92 -10.94 -9.04
C GLU A 102 21.24 -9.65 -9.81
N ARG A 103 20.31 -8.69 -9.80
CA ARG A 103 20.32 -7.53 -10.70
C ARG A 103 20.35 -6.20 -9.98
N GLY A 104 20.00 -6.18 -8.70
CA GLY A 104 19.90 -4.94 -7.94
C GLY A 104 21.28 -4.34 -7.66
N ARG A 105 21.32 -3.00 -7.62
CA ARG A 105 22.54 -2.26 -7.29
C ARG A 105 22.61 -1.98 -5.79
N VAL A 106 23.72 -2.34 -5.17
CA VAL A 106 23.99 -2.03 -3.75
C VAL A 106 23.91 -0.53 -3.52
N GLY A 107 23.30 -0.12 -2.40
CA GLY A 107 23.08 1.27 -2.04
C GLY A 107 21.86 1.91 -2.71
N GLU A 108 21.15 1.19 -3.56
CA GLU A 108 19.99 1.71 -4.30
C GLU A 108 18.66 1.30 -3.66
N ARG A 109 17.64 2.10 -3.98
CA ARG A 109 16.24 1.88 -3.61
C ARG A 109 15.45 1.51 -4.86
N TYR A 110 14.41 0.67 -4.67
CA TYR A 110 13.52 0.27 -5.76
C TYR A 110 12.08 0.28 -5.27
N ILE A 111 11.23 1.07 -5.92
CA ILE A 111 9.79 1.09 -5.66
C ILE A 111 9.14 -0.13 -6.32
N LEU A 112 8.56 -1.00 -5.50
CA LEU A 112 7.79 -2.14 -5.97
C LEU A 112 6.30 -1.76 -5.94
N SER A 113 5.77 -1.28 -7.06
CA SER A 113 4.36 -0.93 -7.25
C SER A 113 3.91 -1.42 -8.62
N ALA A 114 2.75 -2.07 -8.70
CA ALA A 114 2.22 -2.58 -9.97
C ALA A 114 1.21 -1.60 -10.58
N HIS A 115 0.27 -1.14 -9.78
CA HIS A 115 -0.87 -0.35 -10.22
C HIS A 115 -1.05 0.87 -9.32
N ASN A 116 -1.31 2.01 -9.93
CA ASN A 116 -1.80 3.20 -9.21
C ASN A 116 -3.31 3.23 -9.36
N ILE A 117 -4.04 2.92 -8.29
CA ILE A 117 -5.49 2.81 -8.28
C ILE A 117 -6.11 3.77 -7.28
N THR A 118 -7.31 4.24 -7.57
CA THR A 118 -8.11 4.99 -6.60
C THR A 118 -8.69 4.05 -5.55
N LEU A 119 -8.99 4.58 -4.37
CA LEU A 119 -9.66 3.80 -3.32
C LEU A 119 -10.99 3.21 -3.81
N LEU A 120 -11.77 3.98 -4.58
CA LEU A 120 -13.04 3.51 -5.16
C LEU A 120 -12.83 2.34 -6.13
N GLU A 121 -11.83 2.42 -7.02
CA GLU A 121 -11.50 1.33 -7.95
C GLU A 121 -11.11 0.07 -7.18
N GLY A 122 -10.23 0.18 -6.16
CA GLY A 122 -9.82 -0.95 -5.33
C GLY A 122 -11.01 -1.61 -4.62
N LEU A 123 -11.85 -0.81 -3.95
CA LEU A 123 -13.05 -1.30 -3.26
C LEU A 123 -14.06 -1.92 -4.24
N THR A 124 -14.20 -1.37 -5.44
CA THR A 124 -15.08 -1.88 -6.48
C THR A 124 -14.59 -3.24 -7.00
N LEU A 125 -13.29 -3.40 -7.22
CA LEU A 125 -12.69 -4.67 -7.61
C LEU A 125 -12.98 -5.77 -6.57
N VAL A 126 -12.77 -5.45 -5.30
CA VAL A 126 -13.06 -6.39 -4.20
C VAL A 126 -14.54 -6.72 -4.14
N ALA A 127 -15.41 -5.71 -4.15
CA ALA A 127 -16.86 -5.89 -4.06
C ALA A 127 -17.40 -6.75 -5.21
N THR A 128 -16.93 -6.50 -6.43
CA THR A 128 -17.30 -7.27 -7.62
C THR A 128 -16.85 -8.73 -7.49
N ALA A 129 -15.60 -8.97 -7.07
CA ALA A 129 -15.06 -10.32 -6.91
C ALA A 129 -15.72 -11.10 -5.75
N ALA A 130 -16.20 -10.40 -4.72
CA ALA A 130 -16.92 -10.97 -3.59
C ALA A 130 -18.44 -11.10 -3.81
N GLY A 131 -18.99 -10.55 -4.90
CA GLY A 131 -20.44 -10.57 -5.17
C GLY A 131 -21.26 -9.63 -4.29
N VAL A 132 -20.63 -8.58 -3.71
CA VAL A 132 -21.31 -7.60 -2.86
C VAL A 132 -21.42 -6.22 -3.54
N LYS A 133 -22.24 -5.35 -2.99
CA LYS A 133 -22.42 -4.00 -3.54
C LYS A 133 -21.18 -3.14 -3.26
N PRO A 134 -20.62 -2.43 -4.28
CA PRO A 134 -19.53 -1.51 -4.05
C PRO A 134 -19.98 -0.29 -3.22
N PRO A 135 -19.03 0.44 -2.59
CA PRO A 135 -19.34 1.65 -1.85
C PRO A 135 -19.95 2.72 -2.75
N ARG A 136 -20.92 3.45 -2.21
CA ARG A 136 -21.67 4.47 -2.98
C ARG A 136 -21.61 5.86 -2.36
N ILE A 137 -21.19 5.98 -1.11
CA ILE A 137 -21.20 7.24 -0.37
C ILE A 137 -19.81 7.82 -0.36
N LYS A 138 -19.62 8.96 -1.05
CA LYS A 138 -18.35 9.69 -1.04
C LYS A 138 -18.26 10.58 0.19
N ILE A 139 -17.20 10.41 0.98
CA ILE A 139 -16.86 11.32 2.08
C ILE A 139 -15.95 12.43 1.55
N GLY A 140 -16.39 13.68 1.72
CA GLY A 140 -15.57 14.84 1.36
C GLY A 140 -14.43 15.05 2.37
N LEU A 141 -13.32 15.67 1.91
CA LEU A 141 -12.12 15.91 2.73
C LEU A 141 -12.40 16.66 4.05
N ARG A 142 -13.35 17.59 4.06
CA ARG A 142 -13.73 18.33 5.29
C ARG A 142 -14.28 17.41 6.37
N LEU A 143 -15.20 16.52 5.99
CA LEU A 143 -15.77 15.53 6.90
C LEU A 143 -14.75 14.48 7.32
N LEU A 144 -13.92 14.01 6.39
CA LEU A 144 -12.83 13.09 6.69
C LEU A 144 -11.86 13.68 7.73
N ASN A 145 -11.44 14.94 7.55
CA ASN A 145 -10.58 15.63 8.51
C ASN A 145 -11.24 15.81 9.89
N ALA A 146 -12.56 16.08 9.93
CA ALA A 146 -13.30 16.13 11.18
C ALA A 146 -13.34 14.76 11.88
N ILE A 147 -13.58 13.68 11.15
CA ILE A 147 -13.56 12.31 11.68
C ILE A 147 -12.16 11.99 12.25
N ILE A 148 -11.08 12.32 11.53
CA ILE A 148 -9.71 12.11 11.99
C ILE A 148 -9.43 12.92 13.26
N ALA A 149 -9.89 14.17 13.34
CA ALA A 149 -9.66 15.04 14.48
C ALA A 149 -10.38 14.55 15.74
N VAL A 150 -11.61 14.04 15.61
CA VAL A 150 -12.41 13.50 16.73
C VAL A 150 -11.94 12.09 17.09
N GLY A 151 -11.58 11.29 16.11
CA GLY A 151 -11.22 9.88 16.27
C GLY A 151 -9.98 9.63 17.14
N LYS A 152 -9.10 10.62 17.28
CA LYS A 152 -7.95 10.53 18.19
C LYS A 152 -8.36 10.42 19.67
N TYR A 153 -9.59 10.79 20.01
CA TYR A 153 -10.14 10.72 21.36
C TYR A 153 -11.02 9.49 21.61
N LEU A 154 -11.30 8.67 20.56
CA LEU A 154 -12.11 7.48 20.70
C LEU A 154 -11.25 6.26 21.05
N PRO A 155 -11.67 5.42 22.02
CA PRO A 155 -10.98 4.18 22.32
C PRO A 155 -11.10 3.22 21.12
N GLY A 156 -9.96 2.65 20.69
CA GLY A 156 -9.92 1.68 19.57
C GLY A 156 -9.04 2.05 18.39
N GLY A 157 -8.46 3.26 18.35
CA GLY A 157 -7.23 3.62 17.59
C GLY A 157 -7.12 3.35 16.08
N GLN A 158 -8.10 2.72 15.42
CA GLN A 158 -8.02 2.39 13.99
C GLN A 158 -8.00 3.62 13.04
N ILE A 159 -8.33 4.80 13.57
CA ILE A 159 -8.34 6.07 12.82
C ILE A 159 -6.93 6.62 12.58
N GLY A 160 -5.91 6.13 13.28
CA GLY A 160 -4.51 6.53 13.04
C GLY A 160 -4.08 6.35 11.58
N HIS A 161 -4.47 5.26 10.95
CA HIS A 161 -4.16 4.99 9.55
C HIS A 161 -4.78 6.00 8.57
N LEU A 162 -5.92 6.61 8.90
CA LEU A 162 -6.53 7.66 8.07
C LEU A 162 -5.65 8.92 7.99
N ARG A 163 -4.85 9.20 9.02
CA ARG A 163 -3.93 10.36 9.02
C ARG A 163 -2.83 10.21 7.98
N THR A 164 -2.40 8.99 7.70
CA THR A 164 -1.34 8.70 6.73
C THR A 164 -1.83 8.71 5.29
N MET A 165 -3.14 8.69 5.05
CA MET A 165 -3.73 8.73 3.70
C MET A 165 -3.39 9.98 2.91
N ARG A 166 -3.04 11.09 3.58
CA ARG A 166 -2.52 12.30 2.92
C ARG A 166 -1.20 12.07 2.17
N PHE A 167 -0.49 10.98 2.50
CA PHE A 167 0.74 10.55 1.82
C PHE A 167 0.48 9.52 0.73
N TRP A 168 -0.78 9.12 0.55
CA TRP A 168 -1.15 8.25 -0.53
C TRP A 168 -1.06 9.01 -1.85
N GLN A 169 -0.30 8.47 -2.75
CA GLN A 169 0.02 9.08 -4.03
C GLN A 169 0.37 8.01 -5.07
N PRO A 170 0.28 8.33 -6.35
CA PRO A 170 0.84 7.50 -7.40
C PRO A 170 2.34 7.30 -7.20
N LEU A 171 2.83 6.10 -7.50
CA LEU A 171 4.22 5.71 -7.42
C LEU A 171 4.74 5.38 -8.82
N ASN A 172 5.98 5.76 -9.10
CA ASN A 172 6.68 5.43 -10.32
C ASN A 172 7.61 4.22 -10.08
N ASN A 173 7.35 3.12 -10.75
CA ASN A 173 8.08 1.86 -10.64
C ASN A 173 9.08 1.63 -11.79
N ALA A 174 9.31 2.61 -12.65
CA ALA A 174 10.10 2.45 -13.88
C ALA A 174 11.50 1.89 -13.60
N LYS A 175 12.13 2.30 -12.48
CA LYS A 175 13.43 1.79 -12.08
C LYS A 175 13.40 0.29 -11.77
N ALA A 176 12.43 -0.18 -11.01
CA ALA A 176 12.28 -1.60 -10.70
C ALA A 176 11.95 -2.43 -11.94
N VAL A 177 11.13 -1.91 -12.85
CA VAL A 177 10.84 -2.56 -14.14
C VAL A 177 12.11 -2.70 -14.99
N ASN A 178 12.86 -1.62 -15.14
CA ASN A 178 14.02 -1.59 -16.03
C ASN A 178 15.23 -2.35 -15.46
N GLU A 179 15.50 -2.27 -14.17
CA GLU A 179 16.71 -2.82 -13.56
C GLU A 179 16.48 -4.19 -12.93
N LEU A 180 15.34 -4.41 -12.27
CA LEU A 180 15.03 -5.71 -11.66
C LEU A 180 14.18 -6.63 -12.55
N GLY A 181 13.61 -6.10 -13.65
CA GLY A 181 12.66 -6.84 -14.46
C GLY A 181 11.35 -7.11 -13.72
N LEU A 182 10.88 -6.14 -12.93
CA LEU A 182 9.62 -6.26 -12.19
C LEU A 182 8.47 -6.57 -13.16
N THR A 183 7.85 -7.73 -12.99
CA THR A 183 6.61 -8.12 -13.66
C THR A 183 5.43 -7.88 -12.72
N THR A 184 4.25 -7.66 -13.29
CA THR A 184 3.09 -7.30 -12.48
C THR A 184 1.85 -8.06 -12.92
N ARG A 185 1.16 -8.68 -11.96
CA ARG A 185 -0.12 -9.36 -12.16
C ARG A 185 -1.28 -8.36 -12.24
N PRO A 186 -2.33 -8.69 -13.00
CA PRO A 186 -3.56 -7.90 -12.97
C PRO A 186 -4.16 -7.86 -11.56
N MET A 187 -4.54 -6.67 -11.08
CA MET A 187 -5.10 -6.50 -9.73
C MET A 187 -6.35 -7.33 -9.48
N ALA A 188 -7.17 -7.56 -10.51
CA ALA A 188 -8.36 -8.42 -10.41
C ALA A 188 -8.01 -9.89 -10.10
N GLU A 189 -6.88 -10.40 -10.59
CA GLU A 189 -6.36 -11.73 -10.24
C GLU A 189 -5.91 -11.76 -8.79
N THR A 190 -5.09 -10.80 -8.39
CA THR A 190 -4.60 -10.63 -7.01
C THR A 190 -5.74 -10.64 -5.99
N ILE A 191 -6.80 -9.86 -6.24
CA ILE A 191 -7.95 -9.76 -5.34
C ILE A 191 -8.74 -11.09 -5.30
N ARG A 192 -8.97 -11.73 -6.44
CA ARG A 192 -9.65 -13.03 -6.50
C ARG A 192 -8.91 -14.09 -5.68
N ASP A 193 -7.61 -14.19 -5.87
CA ASP A 193 -6.78 -15.17 -5.16
C ASP A 193 -6.72 -14.88 -3.65
N ALA A 194 -6.66 -13.61 -3.26
CA ALA A 194 -6.75 -13.20 -1.87
C ALA A 194 -8.10 -13.62 -1.25
N LEU A 195 -9.22 -13.38 -1.93
CA LEU A 195 -10.55 -13.76 -1.44
C LEU A 195 -10.69 -15.28 -1.30
N VAL A 196 -10.21 -16.07 -2.29
CA VAL A 196 -10.17 -17.54 -2.20
C VAL A 196 -9.37 -17.99 -0.98
N TRP A 197 -8.23 -17.37 -0.73
CA TRP A 197 -7.41 -17.69 0.43
C TRP A 197 -8.10 -17.35 1.75
N PHE A 198 -8.74 -16.16 1.86
CA PHE A 198 -9.46 -15.75 3.06
C PHE A 198 -10.69 -16.65 3.36
N ARG A 199 -11.42 -17.09 2.30
CA ARG A 199 -12.50 -18.08 2.45
C ARG A 199 -11.98 -19.40 3.01
N ARG A 200 -10.92 -19.97 2.42
CA ARG A 200 -10.30 -21.22 2.91
C ARG A 200 -9.83 -21.14 4.36
N ARG A 201 -9.48 -19.95 4.83
CA ARG A 201 -9.06 -19.70 6.22
C ARG A 201 -10.22 -19.38 7.15
N GLY A 202 -11.46 -19.34 6.66
CA GLY A 202 -12.64 -18.98 7.44
C GLY A 202 -12.69 -17.51 7.89
N VAL A 203 -11.90 -16.63 7.27
CA VAL A 203 -11.87 -15.20 7.59
C VAL A 203 -13.09 -14.47 7.00
N ILE A 204 -13.55 -14.91 5.82
CA ILE A 204 -14.79 -14.46 5.18
C ILE A 204 -15.65 -15.68 4.87
N GLY A 205 -16.98 -15.49 4.89
CA GLY A 205 -17.93 -16.51 4.46
C GLY A 205 -17.86 -16.80 2.96
N ASP A 206 -18.53 -17.89 2.56
CA ASP A 206 -18.65 -18.29 1.15
C ASP A 206 -19.49 -17.30 0.33
#